data_ab8028b5da63c814f2690b0d8a45e540
#
_entry.id   ab8028b5da63c814f2690b0d8a45e540
#
_cell.length_a   1.000
_cell.length_b   1.000
_cell.length_c   1.000
_cell.angle_alpha   90.00
_cell.angle_beta   90.00
_cell.angle_gamma   90.00
#
_symmetry.space_group_name_H-M   'P 1'
#
loop_
_entity.id
_entity.type
_entity.pdbx_description
1 polymer ?
#
loop_
_entity_poly.entity_id
_entity_poly.type
_entity_poly.pdbx_seq_one_letter_code
_entity_poly.pdbx_strand_id
1 'polypeptide(L)'
;KNYYIGGYSLAGLFALWAAFQTEKFSGVAAASPSVWFPDFVGYMKENKIKCDAVYLSLGDKEERTKNAVMSKVGDCIRESYDLLTGQGIECALEWNKGGHFKEPALRTAKGFAWVMNGR
;
A
#
# COMPACT_ATOMS: atom_id res chain seq x y z
N LYS A 1 16.15 -15.57 -6.22
CA LYS A 1 14.90 -15.40 -6.95
C LYS A 1 14.00 -14.45 -6.21
N ASN A 2 13.47 -13.45 -6.92
CA ASN A 2 12.64 -12.42 -6.31
C ASN A 2 11.17 -12.69 -6.58
N TYR A 3 10.36 -12.62 -5.53
CA TYR A 3 8.92 -12.72 -5.64
C TYR A 3 8.29 -11.41 -5.20
N TYR A 4 7.22 -11.03 -5.88
CA TYR A 4 6.51 -9.78 -5.59
C TYR A 4 5.03 -10.09 -5.40
N ILE A 5 4.39 -9.36 -4.51
CA ILE A 5 2.96 -9.50 -4.26
C ILE A 5 2.32 -8.13 -4.38
N GLY A 6 1.08 -8.09 -4.84
CA GLY A 6 0.39 -6.84 -4.95
C GLY A 6 -1.09 -7.03 -5.18
N GLY A 7 -1.78 -5.92 -5.18
CA GLY A 7 -3.20 -5.92 -5.43
C GLY A 7 -3.79 -4.54 -5.27
N TYR A 8 -5.08 -4.45 -5.51
CA TYR A 8 -5.86 -3.23 -5.45
C TYR A 8 -6.88 -3.32 -4.31
N SER A 9 -7.07 -2.22 -3.59
CA SER A 9 -8.11 -2.14 -2.56
C SER A 9 -7.84 -3.17 -1.44
N LEU A 10 -8.79 -4.05 -1.15
CA LEU A 10 -8.63 -5.07 -0.12
C LEU A 10 -7.49 -6.04 -0.44
N ALA A 11 -7.29 -6.35 -1.72
CA ALA A 11 -6.17 -7.19 -2.13
C ALA A 11 -4.84 -6.48 -1.88
N GLY A 12 -4.80 -5.15 -1.98
CA GLY A 12 -3.62 -4.37 -1.62
C GLY A 12 -3.33 -4.45 -0.12
N LEU A 13 -4.37 -4.39 0.69
CA LEU A 13 -4.23 -4.59 2.14
C LEU A 13 -3.69 -5.98 2.45
N PHE A 14 -4.23 -7.01 1.81
CA PHE A 14 -3.77 -8.37 2.00
C PHE A 14 -2.29 -8.52 1.62
N ALA A 15 -1.89 -7.91 0.52
CA ALA A 15 -0.50 -7.96 0.07
C ALA A 15 0.45 -7.35 1.10
N LEU A 16 0.07 -6.22 1.67
CA LEU A 16 0.85 -5.61 2.75
C LEU A 16 0.94 -6.53 3.95
N TRP A 17 -0.20 -7.07 4.38
CA TRP A 17 -0.23 -7.98 5.52
C TRP A 17 0.66 -9.20 5.28
N ALA A 18 0.63 -9.78 4.08
CA ALA A 18 1.43 -10.95 3.75
C ALA A 18 2.92 -10.67 3.90
N ALA A 19 3.37 -9.46 3.57
CA ALA A 19 4.77 -9.09 3.69
C ALA A 19 5.24 -8.96 5.15
N PHE A 20 4.31 -8.83 6.09
CA PHE A 20 4.63 -8.90 7.51
C PHE A 20 4.74 -10.33 8.01
N GLN A 21 4.15 -11.31 7.27
CA GLN A 21 4.07 -12.69 7.71
C GLN A 21 5.26 -13.56 7.24
N THR A 22 5.87 -13.22 6.13
CA THR A 22 6.90 -14.05 5.52
C THR A 22 7.95 -13.23 4.81
N GLU A 23 9.16 -13.74 4.75
CA GLU A 23 10.28 -13.11 4.05
C GLU A 23 10.34 -13.47 2.56
N LYS A 24 9.36 -14.20 2.05
CA LYS A 24 9.37 -14.66 0.66
C LYS A 24 9.23 -13.57 -0.37
N PHE A 25 8.65 -12.43 0.00
CA PHE A 25 8.42 -11.35 -0.95
C PHE A 25 9.50 -10.29 -0.87
N SER A 26 10.04 -9.92 -2.02
CA SER A 26 11.03 -8.84 -2.11
C SER A 26 10.36 -7.48 -2.13
N GLY A 27 9.14 -7.40 -2.66
CA GLY A 27 8.44 -6.14 -2.74
C GLY A 27 6.93 -6.30 -2.80
N VAL A 28 6.24 -5.22 -2.47
CA VAL A 28 4.77 -5.16 -2.44
C VAL A 28 4.31 -4.01 -3.33
N ALA A 29 3.37 -4.29 -4.21
CA ALA A 29 2.69 -3.27 -5.02
C ALA A 29 1.25 -3.14 -4.50
N ALA A 30 1.02 -2.20 -3.61
CA ALA A 30 -0.28 -1.99 -3.00
C ALA A 30 -0.94 -0.73 -3.58
N ALA A 31 -1.83 -0.94 -4.54
CA ALA A 31 -2.55 0.15 -5.19
C ALA A 31 -3.87 0.39 -4.46
N SER A 32 -4.09 1.62 -4.03
CA SER A 32 -5.26 2.02 -3.26
C SER A 32 -5.62 1.01 -2.17
N PRO A 33 -4.66 0.61 -1.34
CA PRO A 33 -4.92 -0.42 -0.35
C PRO A 33 -5.90 0.07 0.72
N SER A 34 -6.72 -0.85 1.22
CA SER A 34 -7.74 -0.53 2.22
C SER A 34 -7.12 -0.34 3.62
N VAL A 35 -6.11 0.54 3.73
CA VAL A 35 -5.37 0.76 4.99
C VAL A 35 -6.21 1.43 6.08
N TRP A 36 -7.41 1.90 5.72
CA TRP A 36 -8.39 2.37 6.68
C TRP A 36 -9.00 1.23 7.50
N PHE A 37 -8.75 -0.02 7.11
CA PHE A 37 -9.29 -1.18 7.81
C PHE A 37 -8.92 -1.09 9.29
N PRO A 38 -9.90 -1.31 10.21
CA PRO A 38 -9.66 -1.10 11.64
C PRO A 38 -8.43 -1.83 12.16
N ASP A 39 -7.63 -1.11 12.93
CA ASP A 39 -6.44 -1.62 13.62
C ASP A 39 -5.26 -2.00 12.72
N PHE A 40 -5.36 -1.82 11.39
CA PHE A 40 -4.26 -2.22 10.52
C PHE A 40 -3.02 -1.32 10.67
N VAL A 41 -3.22 0.00 10.75
CA VAL A 41 -2.09 0.92 10.96
C VAL A 41 -1.41 0.61 12.30
N GLY A 42 -2.21 0.32 13.34
CA GLY A 42 -1.68 -0.10 14.63
C GLY A 42 -0.88 -1.38 14.54
N TYR A 43 -1.37 -2.33 13.75
CA TYR A 43 -0.65 -3.58 13.51
C TYR A 43 0.72 -3.31 12.89
N MET A 44 0.80 -2.41 11.91
CA MET A 44 2.07 -2.05 11.28
C MET A 44 3.03 -1.37 12.24
N LYS A 45 2.51 -0.60 13.19
CA LYS A 45 3.35 0.04 14.22
C LYS A 45 4.04 -0.97 15.13
N GLU A 46 3.36 -2.07 15.42
CA GLU A 46 3.83 -3.06 16.37
C GLU A 46 4.60 -4.22 15.73
N ASN A 47 4.66 -4.25 14.40
CA ASN A 47 5.31 -5.34 13.67
C ASN A 47 6.26 -4.79 12.62
N LYS A 48 7.26 -5.58 12.25
CA LYS A 48 8.24 -5.17 11.26
C LYS A 48 7.97 -5.87 9.93
N ILE A 49 7.91 -5.09 8.85
CA ILE A 49 7.73 -5.66 7.53
C ILE A 49 8.98 -6.42 7.10
N LYS A 50 8.80 -7.50 6.34
CA LYS A 50 9.89 -8.41 6.00
C LYS A 50 10.32 -8.34 4.53
N CYS A 51 9.87 -7.32 3.79
CA CYS A 51 10.30 -7.11 2.41
C CYS A 51 11.20 -5.88 2.31
N ASP A 52 11.79 -5.67 1.15
CA ASP A 52 12.75 -4.57 0.93
C ASP A 52 12.11 -3.32 0.39
N ALA A 53 10.96 -3.43 -0.26
CA ALA A 53 10.35 -2.30 -0.93
C ALA A 53 8.83 -2.40 -0.94
N VAL A 54 8.17 -1.25 -0.79
CA VAL A 54 6.71 -1.17 -0.85
C VAL A 54 6.32 0.03 -1.70
N TYR A 55 5.42 -0.20 -2.65
CA TYR A 55 4.79 0.86 -3.41
C TYR A 55 3.36 1.01 -2.90
N LEU A 56 3.01 2.24 -2.55
CA LEU A 56 1.67 2.61 -2.13
C LEU A 56 1.12 3.63 -3.12
N SER A 57 -0.16 3.55 -3.43
CA SER A 57 -0.81 4.60 -4.21
C SER A 57 -2.23 4.83 -3.71
N LEU A 58 -2.75 6.01 -4.04
CA LEU A 58 -4.13 6.37 -3.68
C LEU A 58 -4.64 7.39 -4.69
N GLY A 59 -5.94 7.33 -4.98
CA GLY A 59 -6.58 8.37 -5.76
C GLY A 59 -6.79 9.60 -4.89
N ASP A 60 -6.56 10.78 -5.44
CA ASP A 60 -6.60 12.02 -4.67
C ASP A 60 -8.00 12.41 -4.20
N LYS A 61 -9.04 11.70 -4.67
CA LYS A 61 -10.42 11.93 -4.23
C LYS A 61 -10.97 10.81 -3.36
N GLU A 62 -10.15 9.79 -3.05
CA GLU A 62 -10.67 8.65 -2.30
C GLU A 62 -11.06 8.99 -0.86
N GLU A 63 -10.35 9.93 -0.24
CA GLU A 63 -10.66 10.34 1.14
C GLU A 63 -11.90 11.22 1.23
N ARG A 64 -12.49 11.59 0.08
CA ARG A 64 -13.69 12.44 0.03
C ARG A 64 -14.99 11.66 0.05
N THR A 65 -14.93 10.37 0.34
CA THR A 65 -16.12 9.53 0.46
C THR A 65 -16.97 9.96 1.65
N LYS A 66 -18.28 9.69 1.57
CA LYS A 66 -19.21 9.96 2.68
C LYS A 66 -19.13 8.94 3.80
N ASN A 67 -18.49 7.80 3.56
CA ASN A 67 -18.31 6.79 4.59
C ASN A 67 -17.24 7.24 5.57
N ALA A 68 -17.62 7.45 6.83
CA ALA A 68 -16.74 8.02 7.85
C ALA A 68 -15.49 7.16 8.11
N VAL A 69 -15.61 5.85 8.01
CA VAL A 69 -14.45 4.96 8.22
C VAL A 69 -13.53 5.00 7.02
N MET A 70 -14.07 4.85 5.81
CA MET A 70 -13.28 4.84 4.59
C MET A 70 -12.65 6.18 4.27
N SER A 71 -13.25 7.29 4.73
CA SER A 71 -12.69 8.63 4.49
C SER A 71 -11.34 8.84 5.17
N LYS A 72 -11.00 7.97 6.11
CA LYS A 72 -9.71 8.03 6.80
C LYS A 72 -8.56 7.48 5.97
N VAL A 73 -8.84 6.98 4.77
CA VAL A 73 -7.83 6.32 3.94
C VAL A 73 -6.64 7.22 3.61
N GLY A 74 -6.88 8.52 3.41
CA GLY A 74 -5.80 9.45 3.11
C GLY A 74 -4.82 9.57 4.27
N ASP A 75 -5.32 9.78 5.47
CA ASP A 75 -4.48 9.87 6.66
C ASP A 75 -3.78 8.54 6.94
N CYS A 76 -4.52 7.44 6.77
CA CYS A 76 -3.97 6.10 7.01
C CYS A 76 -2.83 5.79 6.04
N ILE A 77 -2.94 6.17 4.78
CA ILE A 77 -1.88 5.86 3.82
C ILE A 77 -0.65 6.74 4.03
N ARG A 78 -0.85 8.00 4.43
CA ARG A 78 0.27 8.87 4.78
C ARG A 78 1.02 8.33 5.98
N GLU A 79 0.28 7.87 6.99
CA GLU A 79 0.87 7.26 8.17
C GLU A 79 1.58 5.95 7.83
N SER A 80 0.98 5.15 6.95
CA SER A 80 1.60 3.91 6.49
C SER A 80 2.94 4.17 5.81
N TYR A 81 2.98 5.18 4.95
CA TYR A 81 4.21 5.57 4.27
C TYR A 81 5.30 5.96 5.27
N ASP A 82 4.95 6.77 6.26
CA ASP A 82 5.90 7.21 7.27
C ASP A 82 6.41 6.04 8.11
N LEU A 83 5.52 5.13 8.50
CA LEU A 83 5.88 3.96 9.28
C LEU A 83 6.84 3.05 8.51
N LEU A 84 6.52 2.75 7.25
CA LEU A 84 7.34 1.85 6.45
C LEU A 84 8.70 2.47 6.13
N THR A 85 8.72 3.76 5.82
CA THR A 85 9.97 4.48 5.61
C THR A 85 10.82 4.45 6.87
N GLY A 86 10.19 4.64 8.02
CA GLY A 86 10.86 4.59 9.32
C GLY A 86 11.43 3.22 9.65
N GLN A 87 10.92 2.16 9.05
CA GLN A 87 11.47 0.81 9.23
C GLN A 87 12.70 0.55 8.34
N GLY A 88 13.10 1.52 7.53
CA GLY A 88 14.32 1.42 6.75
C GLY A 88 14.17 0.76 5.40
N ILE A 89 12.95 0.50 4.96
CA ILE A 89 12.73 -0.08 3.64
C ILE A 89 12.51 1.03 2.60
N GLU A 90 12.66 0.67 1.34
CA GLU A 90 12.38 1.60 0.26
C GLU A 90 10.87 1.67 0.04
N CYS A 91 10.31 2.86 0.18
CA CYS A 91 8.86 3.03 0.08
C CYS A 91 8.52 4.23 -0.79
N ALA A 92 7.52 4.07 -1.66
CA ALA A 92 7.01 5.16 -2.48
C ALA A 92 5.52 5.32 -2.22
N LEU A 93 5.04 6.56 -2.28
CA LEU A 93 3.61 6.86 -2.23
C LEU A 93 3.28 7.73 -3.43
N GLU A 94 2.46 7.21 -4.32
CA GLU A 94 2.03 7.93 -5.51
C GLU A 94 0.56 8.30 -5.41
N TRP A 95 0.24 9.57 -5.69
CA TRP A 95 -1.14 10.05 -5.74
C TRP A 95 -1.58 10.04 -7.20
N ASN A 96 -2.74 9.42 -7.46
CA ASN A 96 -3.32 9.37 -8.79
C ASN A 96 -4.57 10.26 -8.82
N LYS A 97 -4.93 10.70 -10.02
CA LYS A 97 -6.12 11.53 -10.18
C LYS A 97 -7.37 10.67 -10.08
N GLY A 98 -8.32 11.07 -9.24
CA GLY A 98 -9.63 10.46 -9.19
C GLY A 98 -9.95 9.67 -7.94
N GLY A 99 -11.08 8.99 -7.98
CA GLY A 99 -11.57 8.19 -6.88
C GLY A 99 -11.07 6.77 -6.89
N HIS A 100 -11.69 5.93 -6.07
CA HIS A 100 -11.24 4.56 -5.84
C HIS A 100 -11.34 3.66 -7.08
N PHE A 101 -12.30 3.93 -7.96
CA PHE A 101 -12.52 3.07 -9.11
C PHE A 101 -11.92 3.60 -10.42
N LYS A 102 -11.05 4.59 -10.33
CA LYS A 102 -10.39 5.17 -11.49
C LYS A 102 -9.16 4.35 -11.88
N GLU A 103 -9.24 3.65 -13.01
CA GLU A 103 -8.12 2.93 -13.63
C GLU A 103 -7.36 1.97 -12.69
N PRO A 104 -8.06 1.04 -12.01
CA PRO A 104 -7.38 0.15 -11.07
C PRO A 104 -6.30 -0.72 -11.71
N ALA A 105 -6.52 -1.19 -12.94
CA ALA A 105 -5.53 -2.01 -13.62
C ALA A 105 -4.24 -1.24 -13.89
N LEU A 106 -4.35 0.00 -14.34
CA LEU A 106 -3.17 0.85 -14.60
C LEU A 106 -2.43 1.15 -13.30
N ARG A 107 -3.16 1.49 -12.25
CA ARG A 107 -2.55 1.79 -10.95
C ARG A 107 -1.79 0.61 -10.39
N THR A 108 -2.34 -0.59 -10.52
CA THR A 108 -1.71 -1.81 -10.05
C THR A 108 -0.46 -2.11 -10.88
N ALA A 109 -0.56 -1.96 -12.20
CA ALA A 109 0.58 -2.19 -13.10
C ALA A 109 1.74 -1.24 -12.80
N LYS A 110 1.43 0.02 -12.52
CA LYS A 110 2.46 1.00 -12.13
C LYS A 110 3.19 0.59 -10.87
N GLY A 111 2.46 0.03 -9.91
CA GLY A 111 3.06 -0.46 -8.67
C GLY A 111 4.02 -1.60 -8.91
N PHE A 112 3.60 -2.60 -9.69
CA PHE A 112 4.48 -3.71 -10.02
C PHE A 112 5.70 -3.26 -10.82
N ALA A 113 5.52 -2.34 -11.75
CA ALA A 113 6.64 -1.81 -12.51
C ALA A 113 7.68 -1.16 -11.59
N TRP A 114 7.22 -0.40 -10.63
CA TRP A 114 8.13 0.27 -9.69
C TRP A 114 8.91 -0.73 -8.82
N VAL A 115 8.23 -1.72 -8.23
CA VAL A 115 8.92 -2.65 -7.32
C VAL A 115 9.83 -3.62 -8.08
N MET A 116 9.51 -3.94 -9.33
CA MET A 116 10.26 -4.91 -10.11
C MET A 116 11.43 -4.31 -10.88
N ASN A 117 11.39 -3.03 -11.22
CA ASN A 117 12.37 -2.40 -12.09
C ASN A 117 13.41 -1.54 -11.36
N GLY A 118 13.71 -1.90 -10.16
CA GLY A 118 14.85 -1.33 -9.47
C GLY A 118 14.68 0.06 -8.92
N ARG A 119 13.47 0.40 -8.78
CA ARG A 119 13.28 1.55 -7.90
C ARG A 119 14.42 2.56 -7.96
#